data_aa1364a28e5d60df69bddac4ef183863
#
_entry.id   aa1364a28e5d60df69bddac4ef183863
#
_cell.length_a   1.000
_cell.length_b   1.000
_cell.length_c   1.000
_cell.angle_alpha   90.00
_cell.angle_beta   90.00
_cell.angle_gamma   90.00
#
_symmetry.space_group_name_H-M   'P 1'
#
loop_
_entity.id
_entity.type
_entity.pdbx_description
1 polymer ?
#
loop_
_entity_poly.entity_id
_entity_poly.type
_entity_poly.pdbx_seq_one_letter_code
_entity_poly.pdbx_strand_id
1 'polypeptide(L)'
;EITAQEAQINPHFLYNTLDTINWMAINADQYEISSAIGALARILRYGIDKSNSIVTLREEMEWLQQYIFLQQTRLKNTFSCQIIVPPELLDCLIHKLIFQPFVENAILHGFEGVQQHHILIIEIQEKPKGLLNITIHDNGKGIEAAKVEEIKQGILPDNKSKNHLGMKNAIDRLKMYYGEDAEFIIESQEGKGT
;
A
#
# COMPACT_ATOMS: atom_id res chain seq x y z
N GLU A 1 13.84 -34.49 -12.68
CA GLU A 1 14.01 -33.03 -12.40
C GLU A 1 13.10 -32.29 -13.34
N ILE A 2 11.92 -31.90 -12.84
CA ILE A 2 11.01 -31.01 -13.57
C ILE A 2 11.36 -29.60 -13.03
N THR A 3 12.18 -28.87 -13.80
CA THR A 3 12.38 -27.45 -13.60
C THR A 3 11.04 -26.77 -13.83
N ALA A 4 10.43 -26.27 -12.78
CA ALA A 4 9.29 -25.39 -12.88
C ALA A 4 9.72 -24.14 -13.67
N GLN A 5 9.44 -24.10 -14.94
CA GLN A 5 9.42 -22.84 -15.70
C GLN A 5 8.28 -22.03 -15.10
N GLU A 6 8.63 -21.12 -14.20
CA GLU A 6 7.72 -20.04 -13.79
C GLU A 6 7.27 -19.35 -15.07
N ALA A 7 5.99 -19.43 -15.37
CA ALA A 7 5.39 -18.76 -16.51
C ALA A 7 5.54 -17.25 -16.25
N GLN A 8 6.63 -16.67 -16.73
CA GLN A 8 6.85 -15.22 -16.69
C GLN A 8 5.80 -14.58 -17.58
N ILE A 9 4.76 -14.03 -16.98
CA ILE A 9 3.80 -13.21 -17.70
C ILE A 9 4.60 -12.06 -18.34
N ASN A 10 4.54 -11.97 -19.68
CA ASN A 10 5.20 -10.90 -20.41
C ASN A 10 4.54 -9.56 -20.04
N PRO A 11 5.27 -8.62 -19.41
CA PRO A 11 4.70 -7.32 -19.01
C PRO A 11 4.10 -6.56 -20.19
N HIS A 12 4.71 -6.65 -21.36
CA HIS A 12 4.23 -5.99 -22.57
C HIS A 12 2.86 -6.54 -23.03
N PHE A 13 2.67 -7.86 -22.94
CA PHE A 13 1.36 -8.45 -23.24
C PHE A 13 0.28 -7.95 -22.29
N LEU A 14 0.61 -7.86 -21.00
CA LEU A 14 -0.32 -7.38 -19.98
C LEU A 14 -0.75 -5.93 -20.25
N TYR A 15 0.22 -5.03 -20.54
CA TYR A 15 -0.08 -3.64 -20.83
C TYR A 15 -0.90 -3.48 -22.11
N ASN A 16 -0.55 -4.17 -23.18
CA ASN A 16 -1.31 -4.10 -24.44
C ASN A 16 -2.75 -4.60 -24.27
N THR A 17 -2.94 -5.63 -23.43
CA THR A 17 -4.28 -6.16 -23.13
C THR A 17 -5.10 -5.11 -22.35
N LEU A 18 -4.50 -4.47 -21.32
CA LEU A 18 -5.16 -3.42 -20.57
C LEU A 18 -5.49 -2.21 -21.44
N ASP A 19 -4.59 -1.79 -22.32
CA ASP A 19 -4.83 -0.70 -23.27
C ASP A 19 -5.99 -1.04 -24.21
N THR A 20 -6.06 -2.26 -24.73
CA THR A 20 -7.16 -2.73 -25.57
C THR A 20 -8.51 -2.65 -24.83
N ILE A 21 -8.57 -3.16 -23.59
CA ILE A 21 -9.80 -3.14 -22.78
C ILE A 21 -10.19 -1.69 -22.45
N ASN A 22 -9.19 -0.82 -22.20
CA ASN A 22 -9.44 0.60 -21.97
C ASN A 22 -10.09 1.28 -23.18
N TRP A 23 -9.60 1.03 -24.39
CA TRP A 23 -10.21 1.53 -25.62
C TRP A 23 -11.64 1.00 -25.85
N MET A 24 -11.89 -0.27 -25.51
CA MET A 24 -13.25 -0.83 -25.57
C MET A 24 -14.19 -0.13 -24.59
N ALA A 25 -13.72 0.18 -23.37
CA ALA A 25 -14.51 0.90 -22.38
C ALA A 25 -14.82 2.34 -22.83
N ILE A 26 -13.84 3.06 -23.40
CA ILE A 26 -14.03 4.40 -23.94
C ILE A 26 -15.04 4.40 -25.09
N ASN A 27 -14.92 3.47 -26.04
CA ASN A 27 -15.84 3.35 -27.17
C ASN A 27 -17.27 2.98 -26.77
N ALA A 28 -17.44 2.40 -25.59
CA ALA A 28 -18.74 2.06 -25.00
C ALA A 28 -19.25 3.13 -24.01
N ASP A 29 -18.61 4.33 -23.96
CA ASP A 29 -18.90 5.42 -23.03
C ASP A 29 -18.83 5.03 -21.55
N GLN A 30 -18.07 3.99 -21.22
CA GLN A 30 -17.88 3.47 -19.85
C GLN A 30 -16.64 4.09 -19.19
N TYR A 31 -16.72 5.38 -18.88
CA TYR A 31 -15.56 6.16 -18.37
C TYR A 31 -15.07 5.73 -16.99
N GLU A 32 -15.95 5.22 -16.12
CA GLU A 32 -15.57 4.66 -14.83
C GLU A 32 -14.72 3.40 -15.00
N ILE A 33 -15.10 2.53 -15.93
CA ILE A 33 -14.32 1.33 -16.25
C ILE A 33 -12.99 1.71 -16.85
N SER A 34 -12.96 2.66 -17.79
CA SER A 34 -11.73 3.19 -18.39
C SER A 34 -10.78 3.75 -17.32
N SER A 35 -11.31 4.54 -16.38
CA SER A 35 -10.50 5.11 -15.28
C SER A 35 -9.90 4.02 -14.39
N ALA A 36 -10.67 2.97 -14.06
CA ALA A 36 -10.18 1.85 -13.26
C ALA A 36 -9.09 1.05 -13.98
N ILE A 37 -9.28 0.78 -15.29
CA ILE A 37 -8.26 0.09 -16.10
C ILE A 37 -6.99 0.92 -16.21
N GLY A 38 -7.11 2.23 -16.43
CA GLY A 38 -5.97 3.15 -16.47
C GLY A 38 -5.19 3.19 -15.15
N ALA A 39 -5.89 3.20 -14.02
CA ALA A 39 -5.26 3.11 -12.70
C ALA A 39 -4.53 1.78 -12.51
N LEU A 40 -5.16 0.66 -12.87
CA LEU A 40 -4.55 -0.66 -12.81
C LEU A 40 -3.28 -0.75 -13.67
N ALA A 41 -3.33 -0.24 -14.88
CA ALA A 41 -2.17 -0.24 -15.78
C ALA A 41 -0.99 0.57 -15.19
N ARG A 42 -1.26 1.74 -14.56
CA ARG A 42 -0.23 2.53 -13.87
C ARG A 42 0.37 1.80 -12.67
N ILE A 43 -0.47 1.17 -11.84
CA ILE A 43 -0.04 0.40 -10.68
C ILE A 43 0.88 -0.75 -11.09
N LEU A 44 0.48 -1.51 -12.11
CA LEU A 44 1.26 -2.63 -12.60
C LEU A 44 2.58 -2.19 -13.24
N ARG A 45 2.56 -1.14 -14.05
CA ARG A 45 3.78 -0.59 -14.67
C ARG A 45 4.79 -0.17 -13.59
N TYR A 46 4.33 0.55 -12.59
CA TYR A 46 5.17 0.96 -11.48
C TYR A 46 5.70 -0.25 -10.69
N GLY A 47 4.88 -1.25 -10.37
CA GLY A 47 5.29 -2.41 -9.58
C GLY A 47 6.23 -3.38 -10.32
N ILE A 48 6.04 -3.55 -11.63
CA ILE A 48 6.83 -4.50 -12.45
C ILE A 48 8.18 -3.91 -12.86
N ASP A 49 8.27 -2.59 -13.01
CA ASP A 49 9.52 -1.93 -13.35
C ASP A 49 10.55 -2.10 -12.23
N LYS A 50 11.58 -2.91 -12.52
CA LYS A 50 12.67 -3.23 -11.59
C LYS A 50 13.87 -2.29 -11.75
N SER A 51 13.82 -1.34 -12.68
CA SER A 51 14.96 -0.49 -13.01
C SER A 51 15.36 0.45 -11.86
N ASN A 52 14.39 0.91 -11.09
CA ASN A 52 14.59 1.82 -9.97
C ASN A 52 13.94 1.28 -8.69
N SER A 53 14.76 0.95 -7.69
CA SER A 53 14.31 0.61 -6.34
C SER A 53 14.11 1.85 -5.46
N ILE A 54 14.69 2.98 -5.83
CA ILE A 54 14.61 4.28 -5.16
C ILE A 54 13.89 5.24 -6.09
N VAL A 55 12.89 5.92 -5.57
CA VAL A 55 11.99 6.85 -6.29
C VAL A 55 11.79 8.10 -5.46
N THR A 56 11.23 9.15 -6.06
CA THR A 56 10.79 10.32 -5.30
C THR A 56 9.53 10.02 -4.51
N LEU A 57 9.34 10.72 -3.41
CA LEU A 57 8.09 10.63 -2.64
C LEU A 57 6.87 11.01 -3.52
N ARG A 58 7.05 11.94 -4.47
CA ARG A 58 6.03 12.31 -5.47
C ARG A 58 5.55 11.09 -6.27
N GLU A 59 6.49 10.32 -6.85
CA GLU A 59 6.18 9.13 -7.65
C GLU A 59 5.46 8.06 -6.82
N GLU A 60 5.91 7.87 -5.58
CA GLU A 60 5.28 6.92 -4.66
C GLU A 60 3.86 7.38 -4.25
N MET A 61 3.64 8.67 -4.01
CA MET A 61 2.31 9.22 -3.73
C MET A 61 1.36 9.13 -4.93
N GLU A 62 1.85 9.36 -6.14
CA GLU A 62 1.07 9.16 -7.36
C GLU A 62 0.62 7.70 -7.52
N TRP A 63 1.53 6.76 -7.27
CA TRP A 63 1.20 5.34 -7.27
C TRP A 63 0.16 5.01 -6.19
N LEU A 64 0.37 5.49 -4.97
CA LEU A 64 -0.50 5.24 -3.84
C LEU A 64 -1.93 5.78 -4.07
N GLN A 65 -2.06 6.96 -4.69
CA GLN A 65 -3.35 7.52 -5.07
C GLN A 65 -4.10 6.62 -6.07
N GLN A 66 -3.41 6.04 -7.06
CA GLN A 66 -4.02 5.10 -8.00
C GLN A 66 -4.45 3.81 -7.30
N TYR A 67 -3.63 3.31 -6.38
CA TYR A 67 -3.95 2.13 -5.58
C TYR A 67 -5.19 2.37 -4.71
N ILE A 68 -5.25 3.48 -3.98
CA ILE A 68 -6.40 3.87 -3.15
C ILE A 68 -7.65 4.03 -3.99
N PHE A 69 -7.57 4.71 -5.14
CA PHE A 69 -8.70 4.86 -6.07
C PHE A 69 -9.28 3.50 -6.48
N LEU A 70 -8.45 2.52 -6.86
CA LEU A 70 -8.93 1.18 -7.19
C LEU A 70 -9.58 0.48 -6.00
N GLN A 71 -9.02 0.61 -4.80
CA GLN A 71 -9.60 0.03 -3.60
C GLN A 71 -10.95 0.67 -3.26
N GLN A 72 -11.08 1.99 -3.40
CA GLN A 72 -12.35 2.69 -3.22
C GLN A 72 -13.41 2.22 -4.24
N THR A 73 -13.03 2.11 -5.50
CA THR A 73 -13.91 1.59 -6.56
C THR A 73 -14.37 0.16 -6.24
N ARG A 74 -13.45 -0.72 -5.86
CA ARG A 74 -13.75 -2.12 -5.49
C ARG A 74 -14.68 -2.22 -4.29
N LEU A 75 -14.48 -1.38 -3.29
CA LEU A 75 -15.22 -1.35 -2.03
C LEU A 75 -16.42 -0.39 -2.08
N LYS A 76 -16.85 0.07 -3.28
CA LYS A 76 -18.00 0.94 -3.47
C LYS A 76 -17.97 2.19 -2.60
N ASN A 77 -16.81 2.81 -2.49
CA ASN A 77 -16.57 4.04 -1.73
C ASN A 77 -16.97 3.95 -0.24
N THR A 78 -16.74 2.81 0.40
CA THR A 78 -17.02 2.62 1.84
C THR A 78 -15.99 3.31 2.75
N PHE A 79 -14.91 3.84 2.19
CA PHE A 79 -13.91 4.59 2.94
C PHE A 79 -13.45 5.85 2.20
N SER A 80 -12.98 6.83 2.96
CA SER A 80 -12.24 7.99 2.45
C SER A 80 -10.77 7.89 2.84
N CYS A 81 -9.91 8.47 2.00
CA CYS A 81 -8.49 8.58 2.29
C CYS A 81 -8.02 10.02 2.16
N GLN A 82 -7.20 10.46 3.11
CA GLN A 82 -6.53 11.74 3.08
C GLN A 82 -5.01 11.50 3.11
N ILE A 83 -4.30 12.11 2.15
CA ILE A 83 -2.84 12.10 2.08
C ILE A 83 -2.36 13.52 2.33
N ILE A 84 -1.55 13.69 3.37
CA ILE A 84 -1.01 14.98 3.83
C ILE A 84 0.50 14.93 3.70
N VAL A 85 1.04 15.64 2.72
CA VAL A 85 2.48 15.72 2.43
C VAL A 85 2.86 17.17 2.16
N PRO A 86 3.82 17.74 2.90
CA PRO A 86 4.38 19.04 2.59
C PRO A 86 5.02 19.03 1.19
N PRO A 87 4.76 20.06 0.36
CA PRO A 87 5.28 20.11 -1.01
C PRO A 87 6.81 19.99 -1.11
N GLU A 88 7.52 20.51 -0.12
CA GLU A 88 8.98 20.46 -0.02
C GLU A 88 9.55 19.05 0.17
N LEU A 89 8.74 18.10 0.62
CA LEU A 89 9.16 16.71 0.81
C LEU A 89 8.95 15.85 -0.43
N LEU A 90 8.21 16.33 -1.43
CA LEU A 90 7.84 15.52 -2.59
C LEU A 90 9.03 15.04 -3.42
N ASP A 91 10.16 15.73 -3.37
CA ASP A 91 11.37 15.36 -4.10
C ASP A 91 12.36 14.54 -3.26
N CYS A 92 12.02 14.22 -2.00
CA CYS A 92 12.79 13.28 -1.18
C CYS A 92 12.81 11.89 -1.80
N LEU A 93 13.95 11.21 -1.69
CA LEU A 93 14.13 9.86 -2.22
C LEU A 93 13.75 8.82 -1.18
N ILE A 94 12.94 7.85 -1.59
CA ILE A 94 12.52 6.73 -0.74
C ILE A 94 12.55 5.42 -1.52
N HIS A 95 12.49 4.31 -0.81
CA HIS A 95 12.35 3.00 -1.44
C HIS A 95 10.91 2.79 -1.94
N LYS A 96 10.81 2.24 -3.13
CA LYS A 96 9.57 1.96 -3.85
C LYS A 96 8.66 0.98 -3.09
N LEU A 97 7.35 1.21 -3.13
CA LEU A 97 6.31 0.36 -2.53
C LEU A 97 6.46 0.19 -1.01
N ILE A 98 6.95 1.23 -0.33
CA ILE A 98 7.15 1.20 1.13
C ILE A 98 5.83 1.36 1.90
N PHE A 99 4.86 2.09 1.34
CA PHE A 99 3.57 2.35 1.96
C PHE A 99 2.59 1.19 1.79
N GLN A 100 2.72 0.44 0.69
CA GLN A 100 1.75 -0.56 0.26
C GLN A 100 1.33 -1.54 1.37
N PRO A 101 2.24 -2.21 2.10
CA PRO A 101 1.83 -3.23 3.07
C PRO A 101 1.00 -2.67 4.22
N PHE A 102 1.30 -1.43 4.64
CA PHE A 102 0.60 -0.77 5.75
C PHE A 102 -0.79 -0.30 5.32
N VAL A 103 -0.89 0.28 4.12
CA VAL A 103 -2.17 0.70 3.53
C VAL A 103 -3.05 -0.51 3.23
N GLU A 104 -2.49 -1.61 2.73
CA GLU A 104 -3.20 -2.87 2.54
C GLU A 104 -3.76 -3.41 3.85
N ASN A 105 -2.98 -3.39 4.93
CA ASN A 105 -3.44 -3.83 6.23
C ASN A 105 -4.63 -3.00 6.73
N ALA A 106 -4.58 -1.68 6.62
CA ALA A 106 -5.68 -0.80 7.00
C ALA A 106 -6.96 -1.13 6.20
N ILE A 107 -6.86 -1.22 4.87
CA ILE A 107 -8.01 -1.41 3.99
C ILE A 107 -8.58 -2.83 4.09
N LEU A 108 -7.73 -3.87 4.06
CA LEU A 108 -8.19 -5.26 3.99
C LEU A 108 -8.55 -5.83 5.36
N HIS A 109 -7.89 -5.38 6.42
CA HIS A 109 -8.03 -5.94 7.75
C HIS A 109 -8.61 -4.95 8.75
N GLY A 110 -8.24 -3.67 8.67
CA GLY A 110 -8.77 -2.64 9.56
C GLY A 110 -10.27 -2.44 9.36
N PHE A 111 -10.73 -2.43 8.11
CA PHE A 111 -12.12 -2.12 7.76
C PHE A 111 -13.07 -3.35 7.75
N GLU A 112 -12.53 -4.55 7.89
CA GLU A 112 -13.33 -5.79 7.86
C GLU A 112 -14.31 -5.88 9.03
N GLY A 113 -15.60 -6.06 8.73
CA GLY A 113 -16.64 -6.31 9.72
C GLY A 113 -17.14 -5.07 10.49
N VAL A 114 -16.67 -3.89 10.18
CA VAL A 114 -17.07 -2.62 10.83
C VAL A 114 -18.11 -1.90 9.97
N GLN A 115 -19.27 -1.59 10.54
CA GLN A 115 -20.39 -0.93 9.84
C GLN A 115 -20.36 0.59 10.04
N GLN A 116 -19.27 1.25 9.66
CA GLN A 116 -19.17 2.71 9.67
C GLN A 116 -18.43 3.19 8.42
N HIS A 117 -18.51 4.47 8.13
CA HIS A 117 -17.65 5.04 7.11
C HIS A 117 -16.19 5.01 7.60
N HIS A 118 -15.33 4.34 6.83
CA HIS A 118 -13.93 4.20 7.20
C HIS A 118 -13.11 5.40 6.76
N ILE A 119 -12.09 5.71 7.53
CA ILE A 119 -11.17 6.82 7.28
C ILE A 119 -9.75 6.27 7.33
N LEU A 120 -8.98 6.56 6.30
CA LEU A 120 -7.55 6.32 6.23
C LEU A 120 -6.83 7.65 6.10
N ILE A 121 -5.89 7.93 6.98
CA ILE A 121 -5.07 9.14 6.94
C ILE A 121 -3.61 8.73 6.81
N ILE A 122 -2.94 9.29 5.81
CA ILE A 122 -1.50 9.10 5.57
C ILE A 122 -0.87 10.47 5.69
N GLU A 123 -0.02 10.65 6.68
CA GLU A 123 0.65 11.91 6.95
C GLU A 123 2.16 11.72 6.94
N ILE A 124 2.85 12.63 6.25
CA ILE A 124 4.31 12.63 6.16
C ILE A 124 4.81 13.97 6.66
N GLN A 125 5.77 13.93 7.56
CA GLN A 125 6.41 15.09 8.16
C GLN A 125 7.92 14.91 8.20
N GLU A 126 8.67 16.00 8.09
CA GLU A 126 10.09 15.98 8.33
C GLU A 126 10.39 16.01 9.83
N LYS A 127 11.31 15.15 10.25
CA LYS A 127 11.93 15.19 11.59
C LYS A 127 13.36 15.74 11.52
N PRO A 128 13.93 16.20 12.65
CA PRO A 128 15.34 16.59 12.70
C PRO A 128 16.25 15.53 12.11
N LYS A 129 17.38 15.96 11.55
CA LYS A 129 18.42 15.13 10.89
C LYS A 129 18.00 14.55 9.53
N GLY A 130 16.99 15.13 8.86
CA GLY A 130 16.55 14.67 7.54
C GLY A 130 15.80 13.34 7.56
N LEU A 131 15.19 12.98 8.69
CA LEU A 131 14.34 11.80 8.81
C LEU A 131 12.90 12.13 8.42
N LEU A 132 12.21 11.19 7.79
CA LEU A 132 10.78 11.29 7.52
C LEU A 132 9.99 10.54 8.59
N ASN A 133 9.01 11.20 9.18
CA ASN A 133 7.98 10.57 9.99
C ASN A 133 6.78 10.29 9.10
N ILE A 134 6.43 9.02 8.95
CA ILE A 134 5.30 8.56 8.16
C ILE A 134 4.28 7.98 9.14
N THR A 135 3.10 8.56 9.18
CA THR A 135 1.98 8.07 9.99
C THR A 135 0.87 7.56 9.08
N ILE A 136 0.42 6.34 9.31
CA ILE A 136 -0.72 5.74 8.61
C ILE A 136 -1.74 5.38 9.69
N HIS A 137 -2.88 6.04 9.67
CA HIS A 137 -3.93 5.90 10.67
C HIS A 137 -5.24 5.47 10.03
N ASP A 138 -5.88 4.46 10.58
CA ASP A 138 -7.23 4.01 10.23
C ASP A 138 -8.17 4.06 11.44
N ASN A 139 -9.46 4.22 11.20
CA ASN A 139 -10.51 4.12 12.21
C ASN A 139 -11.22 2.75 12.17
N GLY A 140 -10.50 1.71 11.82
CA GLY A 140 -11.05 0.36 11.66
C GLY A 140 -11.27 -0.38 12.98
N LYS A 141 -11.27 -1.70 12.90
CA LYS A 141 -11.52 -2.56 14.07
C LYS A 141 -10.41 -2.54 15.12
N GLY A 142 -9.23 -2.03 14.75
CA GLY A 142 -8.04 -2.09 15.60
C GLY A 142 -7.48 -3.50 15.75
N ILE A 143 -6.45 -3.61 16.58
CA ILE A 143 -5.72 -4.85 16.86
C ILE A 143 -5.78 -5.10 18.38
N GLU A 144 -6.02 -6.34 18.75
CA GLU A 144 -6.00 -6.79 20.14
C GLU A 144 -4.62 -6.54 20.79
N ALA A 145 -4.61 -6.09 22.05
CA ALA A 145 -3.39 -5.67 22.73
C ALA A 145 -2.31 -6.77 22.77
N ALA A 146 -2.69 -8.03 22.94
CA ALA A 146 -1.76 -9.15 22.91
C ALA A 146 -1.03 -9.25 21.56
N LYS A 147 -1.75 -9.06 20.45
CA LYS A 147 -1.17 -9.08 19.09
C LYS A 147 -0.29 -7.87 18.81
N VAL A 148 -0.66 -6.69 19.32
CA VAL A 148 0.19 -5.50 19.22
C VAL A 148 1.55 -5.76 19.87
N GLU A 149 1.55 -6.39 21.05
CA GLU A 149 2.77 -6.74 21.77
C GLU A 149 3.61 -7.80 21.02
N GLU A 150 2.98 -8.81 20.43
CA GLU A 150 3.65 -9.79 19.56
C GLU A 150 4.34 -9.12 18.37
N ILE A 151 3.66 -8.17 17.71
CA ILE A 151 4.23 -7.40 16.58
C ILE A 151 5.43 -6.58 17.04
N LYS A 152 5.35 -5.89 18.18
CA LYS A 152 6.44 -5.10 18.77
C LYS A 152 7.67 -5.95 19.08
N GLN A 153 7.46 -7.15 19.60
CA GLN A 153 8.53 -8.09 19.95
C GLN A 153 9.08 -8.85 18.73
N GLY A 154 8.49 -8.67 17.55
CA GLY A 154 8.84 -9.42 16.35
C GLY A 154 8.47 -10.91 16.44
N ILE A 155 7.67 -11.27 17.44
CA ILE A 155 7.14 -12.62 17.64
C ILE A 155 5.93 -12.74 16.72
N LEU A 156 6.00 -13.65 15.77
CA LEU A 156 4.85 -13.94 14.93
C LEU A 156 4.24 -15.25 15.35
N PRO A 157 2.91 -15.31 15.50
CA PRO A 157 2.25 -16.58 15.69
C PRO A 157 2.49 -17.48 14.49
N ASP A 158 2.74 -18.77 14.82
CA ASP A 158 2.98 -19.85 13.86
C ASP A 158 2.02 -19.82 12.67
N ASN A 159 2.60 -19.88 11.47
CA ASN A 159 2.14 -20.39 10.15
C ASN A 159 0.64 -20.42 9.77
N LYS A 160 -0.31 -19.87 10.52
CA LYS A 160 -1.74 -20.01 10.22
C LYS A 160 -2.46 -18.76 9.74
N SER A 161 -1.85 -17.57 9.80
CA SER A 161 -2.49 -16.37 9.24
C SER A 161 -1.55 -15.66 8.28
N LYS A 162 -1.86 -15.73 6.99
CA LYS A 162 -1.16 -15.03 5.90
C LYS A 162 -1.03 -13.51 6.14
N ASN A 163 -1.86 -12.96 7.03
CA ASN A 163 -1.98 -11.54 7.30
C ASN A 163 -0.80 -10.96 8.11
N HIS A 164 -0.21 -11.74 9.02
CA HIS A 164 0.91 -11.27 9.84
C HIS A 164 2.26 -11.34 9.11
N LEU A 165 2.36 -12.22 8.11
CA LEU A 165 3.57 -12.34 7.28
C LEU A 165 3.85 -11.05 6.48
N GLY A 166 2.79 -10.38 6.02
CA GLY A 166 2.90 -9.12 5.26
C GLY A 166 3.50 -7.98 6.08
N MET A 167 3.03 -7.76 7.31
CA MET A 167 3.51 -6.69 8.20
C MET A 167 4.96 -6.93 8.61
N LYS A 168 5.32 -8.16 8.98
CA LYS A 168 6.70 -8.50 9.31
C LYS A 168 7.63 -8.24 8.16
N ASN A 169 7.30 -8.76 6.99
CA ASN A 169 8.12 -8.54 5.80
C ASN A 169 8.31 -7.06 5.49
N ALA A 170 7.28 -6.23 5.75
CA ALA A 170 7.38 -4.79 5.60
C ALA A 170 8.35 -4.16 6.61
N ILE A 171 8.27 -4.56 7.88
CA ILE A 171 9.18 -4.09 8.94
C ILE A 171 10.62 -4.53 8.66
N ASP A 172 10.82 -5.79 8.27
CA ASP A 172 12.14 -6.34 7.92
C ASP A 172 12.74 -5.60 6.72
N ARG A 173 11.91 -5.25 5.72
CA ARG A 173 12.33 -4.41 4.58
C ARG A 173 12.73 -3.01 5.01
N LEU A 174 11.99 -2.36 5.91
CA LEU A 174 12.36 -1.05 6.45
C LEU A 174 13.73 -1.10 7.10
N LYS A 175 13.97 -2.08 7.96
CA LYS A 175 15.26 -2.28 8.62
C LYS A 175 16.38 -2.57 7.63
N MET A 176 16.10 -3.36 6.59
CA MET A 176 17.07 -3.66 5.54
C MET A 176 17.45 -2.41 4.73
N TYR A 177 16.50 -1.52 4.45
CA TYR A 177 16.72 -0.35 3.62
C TYR A 177 17.34 0.83 4.37
N TYR A 178 16.96 1.04 5.64
CA TYR A 178 17.31 2.24 6.41
C TYR A 178 18.12 1.92 7.67
N GLY A 179 18.37 0.65 7.98
CA GLY A 179 19.21 0.23 9.10
C GLY A 179 18.72 0.73 10.46
N GLU A 180 19.64 1.27 11.25
CA GLU A 180 19.37 1.81 12.59
C GLU A 180 18.53 3.09 12.58
N ASP A 181 18.42 3.78 11.43
CA ASP A 181 17.58 4.98 11.29
C ASP A 181 16.10 4.64 11.10
N ALA A 182 15.77 3.35 10.86
CA ALA A 182 14.41 2.89 10.73
C ALA A 182 13.80 2.54 12.09
N GLU A 183 12.82 3.31 12.52
CA GLU A 183 11.97 3.02 13.67
C GLU A 183 10.57 2.64 13.18
N PHE A 184 10.01 1.59 13.77
CA PHE A 184 8.61 1.19 13.53
C PHE A 184 7.86 1.23 14.88
N ILE A 185 6.80 2.01 14.90
CA ILE A 185 5.90 2.16 16.05
C ILE A 185 4.52 1.73 15.62
N ILE A 186 3.86 0.90 16.41
CA ILE A 186 2.46 0.53 16.22
C ILE A 186 1.68 0.84 17.49
N GLU A 187 0.59 1.57 17.30
CA GLU A 187 -0.39 1.88 18.34
C GLU A 187 -1.77 1.47 17.83
N SER A 188 -2.48 0.67 18.58
CA SER A 188 -3.81 0.21 18.19
C SER A 188 -4.68 -0.02 19.40
N GLN A 189 -5.97 0.23 19.23
CA GLN A 189 -6.99 -0.08 20.23
C GLN A 189 -8.17 -0.76 19.54
N GLU A 190 -8.56 -1.91 20.06
CA GLU A 190 -9.71 -2.66 19.55
C GLU A 190 -10.97 -1.79 19.51
N GLY A 191 -11.64 -1.75 18.36
CA GLY A 191 -12.79 -0.92 18.08
C GLY A 191 -12.51 0.56 17.79
N LYS A 192 -11.24 1.00 17.77
CA LYS A 192 -10.89 2.42 17.46
C LYS A 192 -9.98 2.60 16.27
N GLY A 193 -9.29 1.53 15.83
CA GLY A 193 -8.36 1.55 14.71
C GLY A 193 -6.90 1.41 15.11
N THR A 194 -6.01 1.66 14.15
CA THR A 194 -4.54 1.54 14.26
C THR A 194 -3.87 2.78 13.73
#